data_a213d3370be660f4323ad08d160ba72f
#
_entry.id   a213d3370be660f4323ad08d160ba72f
#
_cell.length_a   1.000
_cell.length_b   1.000
_cell.length_c   1.000
_cell.angle_alpha   90.00
_cell.angle_beta   90.00
_cell.angle_gamma   90.00
#
_symmetry.space_group_name_H-M   'P 1'
#
loop_
_entity.id
_entity.type
_entity.pdbx_description
1 polymer ?
#
loop_
_entity_poly.entity_id
_entity_poly.type
_entity_poly.pdbx_seq_one_letter_code
_entity_poly.pdbx_strand_id
1 'polypeptide(L)'
;MTDVREGIYSARYRWTTIGALSLVFLNAFQTLAVTTIMPLISAELDGRELYALAFAAPLAAGVVGMVIGGNWADRVGPAAPLSVSAVIFTLGLVIAGVAPSMAVLVLGRLVLGFGGGAVTVALYVLIARVFPAPMHPKVFAGFSTAWVVPALVGPAAAGFIAEGIGWRWVFLAVVVLVVGSTGLILPSVRALTPAEGEAPPWALRRIAWSVLAAAAVLAVSLSGQAGEESAGESAVPIVLAVVAAAVALFAARTLVPRGTLLARRGLPSIILLRGLVSATFFGAEVYIPYLLQAEYGFDAAIAGLALTGGTLTWATAAQLQGSARLSDAACLTGGSLMLLASTSVVIVATVLMLHPAVLMVGWAIGGAGMGLAFPRLNTMTLARSAIREQGFNSAALTIAQSLGAALALAVTGVVVAYFASFGGAVSFVAVFVLAALFALAAVIVSPRVRELR
;
A
#
# COMPACT_ATOMS: atom_id res chain seq x y z
N MET A 1 10.92 -28.64 27.11
CA MET A 1 11.69 -27.39 27.25
C MET A 1 12.43 -27.19 25.93
N THR A 2 11.86 -26.45 25.00
CA THR A 2 12.51 -26.13 23.73
C THR A 2 13.55 -25.05 23.98
N ASP A 3 14.77 -25.32 23.53
CA ASP A 3 15.97 -24.52 23.78
C ASP A 3 15.76 -23.09 23.20
N VAL A 4 15.68 -22.09 24.08
CA VAL A 4 15.44 -20.65 23.77
C VAL A 4 16.63 -20.00 23.03
N ARG A 5 17.64 -20.78 22.65
CA ARG A 5 18.83 -20.32 21.90
C ARG A 5 18.73 -20.42 20.38
N GLU A 6 17.66 -21.01 19.83
CA GLU A 6 17.48 -21.06 18.37
C GLU A 6 17.04 -19.69 17.82
N GLY A 7 17.82 -19.12 16.91
CA GLY A 7 17.46 -17.90 16.18
C GLY A 7 16.57 -18.21 14.99
N ILE A 8 15.92 -17.17 14.42
CA ILE A 8 15.07 -17.29 13.21
C ILE A 8 15.86 -17.81 11.99
N TYR A 9 17.18 -17.76 12.01
CA TYR A 9 18.08 -18.30 10.98
C TYR A 9 18.70 -19.66 11.37
N SER A 10 18.21 -20.34 12.42
CA SER A 10 18.64 -21.69 12.74
C SER A 10 18.33 -22.68 11.61
N ALA A 11 18.97 -23.84 11.59
CA ALA A 11 18.80 -24.86 10.53
C ALA A 11 17.33 -25.24 10.32
N ARG A 12 16.52 -25.18 11.37
CA ARG A 12 15.08 -25.50 11.36
C ARG A 12 14.24 -24.43 10.67
N TYR A 13 14.57 -23.13 10.85
CA TYR A 13 13.70 -22.02 10.42
C TYR A 13 14.25 -21.21 9.25
N ARG A 14 15.53 -21.35 8.91
CA ARG A 14 16.24 -20.49 7.95
C ARG A 14 15.54 -20.37 6.60
N TRP A 15 15.11 -21.48 6.02
CA TRP A 15 14.50 -21.46 4.69
C TRP A 15 13.11 -20.85 4.70
N THR A 16 12.31 -21.12 5.73
CA THR A 16 11.03 -20.47 5.94
C THR A 16 11.19 -18.97 6.16
N THR A 17 12.18 -18.55 6.94
CA THR A 17 12.49 -17.15 7.20
C THR A 17 12.93 -16.45 5.91
N ILE A 18 13.90 -17.01 5.19
CA ILE A 18 14.38 -16.42 3.93
C ILE A 18 13.26 -16.32 2.91
N GLY A 19 12.52 -17.40 2.69
CA GLY A 19 11.41 -17.39 1.72
C GLY A 19 10.29 -16.41 2.10
N ALA A 20 9.92 -16.33 3.39
CA ALA A 20 8.90 -15.38 3.84
C ALA A 20 9.36 -13.92 3.70
N LEU A 21 10.59 -13.60 4.10
CA LEU A 21 11.19 -12.28 3.93
C LEU A 21 11.30 -11.90 2.45
N SER A 22 11.69 -12.86 1.59
CA SER A 22 11.77 -12.64 0.15
C SER A 22 10.42 -12.37 -0.47
N LEU A 23 9.35 -13.09 -0.11
CA LEU A 23 8.00 -12.81 -0.62
C LEU A 23 7.51 -11.42 -0.20
N VAL A 24 7.76 -11.02 1.05
CA VAL A 24 7.43 -9.66 1.52
C VAL A 24 8.23 -8.61 0.76
N PHE A 25 9.53 -8.84 0.57
CA PHE A 25 10.42 -7.97 -0.21
C PHE A 25 9.92 -7.82 -1.66
N LEU A 26 9.58 -8.92 -2.33
CA LEU A 26 9.13 -8.91 -3.72
C LEU A 26 7.78 -8.20 -3.88
N ASN A 27 6.86 -8.39 -2.94
CA ASN A 27 5.59 -7.66 -2.91
C ASN A 27 5.81 -6.15 -2.69
N ALA A 28 6.70 -5.77 -1.79
CA ALA A 28 7.09 -4.39 -1.54
C ALA A 28 7.79 -3.79 -2.78
N PHE A 29 8.70 -4.52 -3.41
CA PHE A 29 9.38 -4.10 -4.62
C PHE A 29 8.38 -3.80 -5.74
N GLN A 30 7.42 -4.70 -6.01
CA GLN A 30 6.39 -4.48 -7.03
C GLN A 30 5.49 -3.28 -6.73
N THR A 31 5.29 -2.95 -5.47
CA THR A 31 4.49 -1.79 -5.08
C THR A 31 5.25 -0.49 -5.35
N LEU A 32 6.54 -0.44 -5.01
CA LEU A 32 7.35 0.78 -5.00
C LEU A 32 8.10 1.03 -6.32
N ALA A 33 8.69 -0.02 -6.89
CA ALA A 33 9.48 0.06 -8.12
C ALA A 33 8.65 0.52 -9.32
N VAL A 34 7.39 0.06 -9.40
CA VAL A 34 6.50 0.41 -10.51
C VAL A 34 6.13 1.90 -10.52
N THR A 35 6.16 2.57 -9.37
CA THR A 35 5.86 4.02 -9.28
C THR A 35 6.79 4.84 -10.19
N THR A 36 8.07 4.48 -10.24
CA THR A 36 9.09 5.19 -11.02
C THR A 36 8.93 4.99 -12.54
N ILE A 37 8.56 3.77 -12.96
CA ILE A 37 8.51 3.39 -14.37
C ILE A 37 7.13 3.57 -14.99
N MET A 38 6.09 3.82 -14.18
CA MET A 38 4.72 3.94 -14.69
C MET A 38 4.53 5.09 -15.69
N PRO A 39 5.16 6.28 -15.53
CA PRO A 39 5.09 7.32 -16.56
C PRO A 39 5.60 6.85 -17.92
N LEU A 40 6.75 6.11 -17.94
CA LEU A 40 7.31 5.53 -19.16
C LEU A 40 6.34 4.51 -19.78
N ILE A 41 5.80 3.59 -18.97
CA ILE A 41 4.84 2.58 -19.40
C ILE A 41 3.58 3.24 -19.98
N SER A 42 3.06 4.25 -19.28
CA SER A 42 1.86 4.99 -19.69
C SER A 42 2.06 5.72 -21.01
N ALA A 43 3.26 6.24 -21.26
CA ALA A 43 3.61 6.87 -22.54
C ALA A 43 3.76 5.84 -23.67
N GLU A 44 4.41 4.69 -23.42
CA GLU A 44 4.61 3.63 -24.43
C GLU A 44 3.31 2.93 -24.82
N LEU A 45 2.40 2.72 -23.85
CA LEU A 45 1.12 2.02 -24.08
C LEU A 45 -0.05 2.97 -24.35
N ASP A 46 0.20 4.28 -24.52
CA ASP A 46 -0.81 5.32 -24.74
C ASP A 46 -1.99 5.24 -23.73
N GLY A 47 -1.61 5.10 -22.44
CA GLY A 47 -2.56 4.74 -21.38
C GLY A 47 -2.65 5.76 -20.24
N ARG A 48 -2.51 7.07 -20.52
CA ARG A 48 -2.55 8.15 -19.51
C ARG A 48 -3.84 8.13 -18.68
N GLU A 49 -4.96 7.85 -19.32
CA GLU A 49 -6.28 7.75 -18.68
C GLU A 49 -6.32 6.66 -17.60
N LEU A 50 -5.61 5.54 -17.83
CA LEU A 50 -5.55 4.40 -16.91
C LEU A 50 -4.45 4.53 -15.83
N TYR A 51 -3.69 5.64 -15.81
CA TYR A 51 -2.56 5.82 -14.91
C TYR A 51 -2.91 5.61 -13.44
N ALA A 52 -3.89 6.35 -12.94
CA ALA A 52 -4.34 6.24 -11.55
C ALA A 52 -4.94 4.85 -11.24
N LEU A 53 -5.70 4.30 -12.20
CA LEU A 53 -6.29 2.96 -12.07
C LEU A 53 -5.21 1.89 -11.95
N ALA A 54 -4.09 2.00 -12.65
CA ALA A 54 -2.98 1.07 -12.55
C ALA A 54 -2.41 0.97 -11.13
N PHE A 55 -2.52 2.01 -10.30
CA PHE A 55 -2.12 1.99 -8.88
C PHE A 55 -3.27 1.61 -7.94
N ALA A 56 -4.48 2.11 -8.21
CA ALA A 56 -5.64 1.83 -7.37
C ALA A 56 -6.07 0.36 -7.45
N ALA A 57 -6.02 -0.24 -8.65
CA ALA A 57 -6.48 -1.60 -8.89
C ALA A 57 -5.80 -2.67 -8.03
N PRO A 58 -4.46 -2.75 -7.93
CA PRO A 58 -3.82 -3.75 -7.08
C PRO A 58 -4.11 -3.55 -5.59
N LEU A 59 -4.26 -2.32 -5.13
CA LEU A 59 -4.60 -2.04 -3.72
C LEU A 59 -6.04 -2.46 -3.40
N ALA A 60 -6.98 -2.13 -4.27
CA ALA A 60 -8.38 -2.52 -4.11
C ALA A 60 -8.55 -4.04 -4.16
N ALA A 61 -7.96 -4.70 -5.15
CA ALA A 61 -7.98 -6.16 -5.27
C ALA A 61 -7.26 -6.84 -4.09
N GLY A 62 -6.19 -6.23 -3.59
CA GLY A 62 -5.46 -6.70 -2.42
C GLY A 62 -6.32 -6.80 -1.17
N VAL A 63 -7.25 -5.87 -0.96
CA VAL A 63 -8.22 -5.95 0.16
C VAL A 63 -9.09 -7.21 0.05
N VAL A 64 -9.58 -7.53 -1.14
CA VAL A 64 -10.36 -8.76 -1.37
C VAL A 64 -9.49 -9.99 -1.12
N GLY A 65 -8.26 -9.98 -1.64
CA GLY A 65 -7.27 -11.02 -1.40
C GLY A 65 -6.98 -11.26 0.08
N MET A 66 -6.79 -10.19 0.87
CA MET A 66 -6.57 -10.28 2.32
C MET A 66 -7.76 -10.93 3.03
N VAL A 67 -8.99 -10.54 2.71
CA VAL A 67 -10.20 -11.06 3.37
C VAL A 67 -10.43 -12.53 3.00
N ILE A 68 -10.30 -12.89 1.72
CA ILE A 68 -10.46 -14.28 1.26
C ILE A 68 -9.32 -15.14 1.77
N GLY A 69 -8.08 -14.71 1.60
CA GLY A 69 -6.88 -15.45 2.02
C GLY A 69 -6.86 -15.71 3.53
N GLY A 70 -7.24 -14.71 4.36
CA GLY A 70 -7.36 -14.85 5.80
C GLY A 70 -8.44 -15.87 6.19
N ASN A 71 -9.64 -15.73 5.65
CA ASN A 71 -10.73 -16.64 5.93
C ASN A 71 -10.42 -18.08 5.47
N TRP A 72 -9.73 -18.22 4.34
CA TRP A 72 -9.28 -19.53 3.85
C TRP A 72 -8.19 -20.15 4.75
N ALA A 73 -7.20 -19.33 5.18
CA ALA A 73 -6.14 -19.79 6.07
C ALA A 73 -6.66 -20.21 7.46
N ASP A 74 -7.69 -19.54 7.97
CA ASP A 74 -8.35 -19.91 9.23
C ASP A 74 -9.06 -21.28 9.13
N ARG A 75 -9.55 -21.63 7.94
CA ARG A 75 -10.30 -22.88 7.69
C ARG A 75 -9.42 -24.11 7.50
N VAL A 76 -8.40 -24.01 6.66
CA VAL A 76 -7.59 -25.17 6.24
C VAL A 76 -6.11 -25.03 6.54
N GLY A 77 -5.73 -23.94 7.22
CA GLY A 77 -4.33 -23.61 7.46
C GLY A 77 -3.69 -22.84 6.31
N PRO A 78 -2.42 -22.37 6.47
CA PRO A 78 -1.78 -21.45 5.55
C PRO A 78 -1.26 -22.10 4.26
N ALA A 79 -1.18 -23.45 4.17
CA ALA A 79 -0.52 -24.16 3.08
C ALA A 79 -1.15 -23.89 1.72
N ALA A 80 -2.42 -24.21 1.57
CA ALA A 80 -3.14 -24.05 0.31
C ALA A 80 -3.34 -22.55 -0.05
N PRO A 81 -3.78 -21.69 0.88
CA PRO A 81 -3.88 -20.26 0.61
C PRO A 81 -2.57 -19.64 0.13
N LEU A 82 -1.46 -19.90 0.80
CA LEU A 82 -0.15 -19.35 0.42
C LEU A 82 0.28 -19.80 -0.97
N SER A 83 0.19 -21.12 -1.25
CA SER A 83 0.63 -21.66 -2.54
C SER A 83 -0.20 -21.13 -3.70
N VAL A 84 -1.53 -21.12 -3.57
CA VAL A 84 -2.44 -20.65 -4.62
C VAL A 84 -2.31 -19.13 -4.80
N SER A 85 -2.19 -18.37 -3.70
CA SER A 85 -2.00 -16.93 -3.79
C SER A 85 -0.68 -16.54 -4.45
N ALA A 86 0.40 -17.29 -4.19
CA ALA A 86 1.69 -17.10 -4.85
C ALA A 86 1.60 -17.38 -6.37
N VAL A 87 0.83 -18.41 -6.78
CA VAL A 87 0.55 -18.67 -8.21
C VAL A 87 -0.23 -17.51 -8.82
N ILE A 88 -1.29 -17.03 -8.15
CA ILE A 88 -2.09 -15.89 -8.64
C ILE A 88 -1.22 -14.63 -8.75
N PHE A 89 -0.38 -14.35 -7.75
CA PHE A 89 0.55 -13.23 -7.79
C PHE A 89 1.52 -13.33 -8.98
N THR A 90 2.08 -14.53 -9.20
CA THR A 90 2.97 -14.82 -10.33
C THR A 90 2.26 -14.65 -11.68
N LEU A 91 1.02 -15.14 -11.82
CA LEU A 91 0.22 -14.96 -13.04
C LEU A 91 -0.02 -13.46 -13.31
N GLY A 92 -0.33 -12.68 -12.28
CA GLY A 92 -0.48 -11.23 -12.40
C GLY A 92 0.80 -10.53 -12.88
N LEU A 93 1.97 -10.96 -12.38
CA LEU A 93 3.28 -10.46 -12.84
C LEU A 93 3.54 -10.78 -14.32
N VAL A 94 3.22 -12.02 -14.75
CA VAL A 94 3.37 -12.43 -16.15
C VAL A 94 2.45 -11.59 -17.04
N ILE A 95 1.15 -11.48 -16.68
CA ILE A 95 0.19 -10.69 -17.47
C ILE A 95 0.66 -9.23 -17.60
N ALA A 96 1.13 -8.62 -16.50
CA ALA A 96 1.64 -7.26 -16.52
C ALA A 96 2.92 -7.13 -17.35
N GLY A 97 3.85 -8.10 -17.25
CA GLY A 97 5.13 -8.08 -17.95
C GLY A 97 5.03 -8.31 -19.46
N VAL A 98 3.98 -8.99 -19.93
CA VAL A 98 3.76 -9.20 -21.37
C VAL A 98 2.65 -8.30 -21.94
N ALA A 99 2.19 -7.32 -21.18
CA ALA A 99 1.04 -6.49 -21.55
C ALA A 99 1.28 -5.72 -22.86
N PRO A 100 0.40 -5.88 -23.87
CA PRO A 100 0.43 -5.11 -25.11
C PRO A 100 -0.32 -3.79 -25.04
N SER A 101 -1.10 -3.56 -23.98
CA SER A 101 -1.88 -2.35 -23.75
C SER A 101 -1.98 -2.04 -22.26
N MET A 102 -2.28 -0.78 -21.94
CA MET A 102 -2.44 -0.35 -20.55
C MET A 102 -3.59 -1.09 -19.84
N ALA A 103 -4.67 -1.42 -20.54
CA ALA A 103 -5.79 -2.20 -19.98
C ALA A 103 -5.35 -3.61 -19.54
N VAL A 104 -4.51 -4.30 -20.32
CA VAL A 104 -3.96 -5.61 -19.96
C VAL A 104 -2.97 -5.47 -18.80
N LEU A 105 -2.17 -4.41 -18.76
CA LEU A 105 -1.31 -4.11 -17.63
C LEU A 105 -2.14 -3.95 -16.33
N VAL A 106 -3.21 -3.16 -16.36
CA VAL A 106 -4.11 -2.94 -15.22
C VAL A 106 -4.74 -4.26 -14.77
N LEU A 107 -5.17 -5.12 -15.71
CA LEU A 107 -5.67 -6.46 -15.38
C LEU A 107 -4.59 -7.29 -14.66
N GLY A 108 -3.36 -7.30 -15.18
CA GLY A 108 -2.23 -7.98 -14.52
C GLY A 108 -1.99 -7.44 -13.10
N ARG A 109 -2.04 -6.13 -12.92
CA ARG A 109 -1.89 -5.46 -11.63
C ARG A 109 -3.03 -5.78 -10.65
N LEU A 110 -4.26 -5.92 -11.16
CA LEU A 110 -5.41 -6.35 -10.36
C LEU A 110 -5.23 -7.79 -9.87
N VAL A 111 -4.80 -8.70 -10.75
CA VAL A 111 -4.54 -10.11 -10.41
C VAL A 111 -3.38 -10.23 -9.41
N LEU A 112 -2.25 -9.54 -9.65
CA LEU A 112 -1.13 -9.56 -8.72
C LEU A 112 -1.49 -8.93 -7.37
N GLY A 113 -2.31 -7.90 -7.36
CA GLY A 113 -2.78 -7.25 -6.13
C GLY A 113 -3.60 -8.20 -5.26
N PHE A 114 -4.55 -8.91 -5.87
CA PHE A 114 -5.33 -9.95 -5.19
C PHE A 114 -4.42 -11.03 -4.60
N GLY A 115 -3.49 -11.57 -5.41
CA GLY A 115 -2.52 -12.57 -4.97
C GLY A 115 -1.63 -12.06 -3.83
N GLY A 116 -1.08 -10.85 -3.96
CA GLY A 116 -0.20 -10.23 -2.96
C GLY A 116 -0.90 -9.96 -1.62
N GLY A 117 -2.15 -9.51 -1.65
CA GLY A 117 -2.98 -9.36 -0.45
C GLY A 117 -3.19 -10.68 0.28
N ALA A 118 -3.54 -11.73 -0.45
CA ALA A 118 -3.75 -13.06 0.12
C ALA A 118 -2.44 -13.69 0.64
N VAL A 119 -1.32 -13.53 -0.08
CA VAL A 119 0.03 -13.95 0.37
C VAL A 119 0.38 -13.29 1.69
N THR A 120 0.13 -11.98 1.83
CA THR A 120 0.46 -11.22 3.06
C THR A 120 -0.21 -11.83 4.29
N VAL A 121 -1.51 -12.12 4.22
CA VAL A 121 -2.25 -12.69 5.35
C VAL A 121 -1.86 -14.15 5.59
N ALA A 122 -1.67 -14.94 4.52
CA ALA A 122 -1.23 -16.32 4.64
C ALA A 122 0.16 -16.44 5.29
N LEU A 123 1.07 -15.50 5.02
CA LEU A 123 2.38 -15.42 5.69
C LEU A 123 2.26 -15.10 7.18
N TYR A 124 1.34 -14.23 7.59
CA TYR A 124 1.13 -13.96 9.03
C TYR A 124 0.63 -15.20 9.76
N VAL A 125 -0.31 -15.95 9.16
CA VAL A 125 -0.80 -17.23 9.73
C VAL A 125 0.30 -18.28 9.74
N LEU A 126 1.13 -18.35 8.70
CA LEU A 126 2.29 -19.25 8.65
C LEU A 126 3.25 -18.99 9.80
N ILE A 127 3.61 -17.72 10.04
CA ILE A 127 4.53 -17.34 11.10
C ILE A 127 3.96 -17.74 12.46
N ALA A 128 2.69 -17.48 12.70
CA ALA A 128 2.02 -17.83 13.95
C ALA A 128 2.03 -19.35 14.23
N ARG A 129 2.07 -20.20 13.18
CA ARG A 129 2.07 -21.66 13.31
C ARG A 129 3.45 -22.32 13.30
N VAL A 130 4.42 -21.74 12.57
CA VAL A 130 5.76 -22.32 12.41
C VAL A 130 6.71 -21.86 13.51
N PHE A 131 6.62 -20.59 13.91
CA PHE A 131 7.57 -20.01 14.85
C PHE A 131 7.00 -19.99 16.27
N PRO A 132 7.82 -20.30 17.31
CA PRO A 132 7.44 -20.07 18.70
C PRO A 132 7.13 -18.58 18.94
N ALA A 133 6.15 -18.29 19.82
CA ALA A 133 5.71 -16.93 20.13
C ALA A 133 6.85 -15.93 20.47
N PRO A 134 7.92 -16.30 21.20
CA PRO A 134 9.05 -15.40 21.47
C PRO A 134 9.84 -14.97 20.21
N MET A 135 9.72 -15.70 19.10
CA MET A 135 10.39 -15.37 17.83
C MET A 135 9.57 -14.45 16.94
N HIS A 136 8.24 -14.36 17.12
CA HIS A 136 7.37 -13.53 16.29
C HIS A 136 7.85 -12.08 16.14
N PRO A 137 8.25 -11.36 17.21
CA PRO A 137 8.75 -9.99 17.08
C PRO A 137 9.96 -9.87 16.15
N LYS A 138 10.87 -10.86 16.17
CA LYS A 138 12.07 -10.87 15.31
C LYS A 138 11.71 -11.09 13.84
N VAL A 139 10.76 -11.98 13.55
CA VAL A 139 10.29 -12.23 12.16
C VAL A 139 9.56 -11.01 11.62
N PHE A 140 8.68 -10.37 12.41
CA PHE A 140 7.98 -9.15 12.00
C PHE A 140 8.92 -7.95 11.84
N ALA A 141 9.99 -7.86 12.66
CA ALA A 141 11.06 -6.87 12.42
C ALA A 141 11.76 -7.12 11.08
N GLY A 142 12.00 -8.40 10.72
CA GLY A 142 12.48 -8.78 9.40
C GLY A 142 11.53 -8.34 8.26
N PHE A 143 10.21 -8.49 8.44
CA PHE A 143 9.22 -7.99 7.47
C PHE A 143 9.30 -6.48 7.28
N SER A 144 9.48 -5.72 8.36
CA SER A 144 9.68 -4.27 8.27
C SER A 144 10.94 -3.94 7.47
N THR A 145 12.04 -4.65 7.70
CA THR A 145 13.29 -4.48 6.93
C THR A 145 13.08 -4.85 5.44
N ALA A 146 12.31 -5.91 5.17
CA ALA A 146 11.97 -6.35 3.82
C ALA A 146 11.14 -5.31 3.03
N TRP A 147 10.51 -4.35 3.69
CA TRP A 147 9.89 -3.18 3.07
C TRP A 147 10.86 -2.02 2.87
N VAL A 148 11.79 -1.81 3.82
CA VAL A 148 12.74 -0.68 3.77
C VAL A 148 13.72 -0.83 2.60
N VAL A 149 14.23 -2.03 2.35
CA VAL A 149 15.23 -2.24 1.30
C VAL A 149 14.68 -1.94 -0.10
N PRO A 150 13.50 -2.49 -0.52
CA PRO A 150 12.90 -2.11 -1.80
C PRO A 150 12.53 -0.63 -1.90
N ALA A 151 12.12 -0.02 -0.78
CA ALA A 151 11.79 1.40 -0.78
C ALA A 151 13.02 2.29 -1.02
N LEU A 152 14.20 1.82 -0.60
CA LEU A 152 15.45 2.55 -0.78
C LEU A 152 16.03 2.38 -2.20
N VAL A 153 16.08 1.13 -2.69
CA VAL A 153 16.79 0.82 -3.95
C VAL A 153 15.84 0.51 -5.11
N GLY A 154 14.58 0.16 -4.82
CA GLY A 154 13.61 -0.30 -5.82
C GLY A 154 13.32 0.72 -6.91
N PRO A 155 13.01 1.98 -6.59
CA PRO A 155 12.74 3.01 -7.59
C PRO A 155 13.90 3.20 -8.57
N ALA A 156 15.14 3.35 -8.06
CA ALA A 156 16.32 3.51 -8.90
C ALA A 156 16.60 2.23 -9.72
N ALA A 157 16.56 1.05 -9.09
CA ALA A 157 16.76 -0.21 -9.78
C ALA A 157 15.74 -0.43 -10.90
N ALA A 158 14.46 -0.11 -10.67
CA ALA A 158 13.44 -0.21 -11.69
C ALA A 158 13.66 0.75 -12.85
N GLY A 159 14.09 1.98 -12.58
CA GLY A 159 14.47 2.95 -13.60
C GLY A 159 15.62 2.43 -14.49
N PHE A 160 16.72 1.97 -13.89
CA PHE A 160 17.84 1.39 -14.63
C PHE A 160 17.48 0.15 -15.45
N ILE A 161 16.63 -0.74 -14.89
CA ILE A 161 16.14 -1.91 -15.65
C ILE A 161 15.28 -1.45 -16.83
N ALA A 162 14.39 -0.50 -16.60
CA ALA A 162 13.48 -0.02 -17.64
C ALA A 162 14.21 0.67 -18.80
N GLU A 163 15.22 1.49 -18.50
CA GLU A 163 16.03 2.18 -19.51
C GLU A 163 17.03 1.23 -20.22
N GLY A 164 17.58 0.23 -19.51
CA GLY A 164 18.60 -0.67 -20.05
C GLY A 164 18.06 -1.83 -20.88
N ILE A 165 17.07 -2.56 -20.40
CA ILE A 165 16.55 -3.80 -21.02
C ILE A 165 15.02 -3.80 -21.19
N GLY A 166 14.37 -2.70 -20.78
CA GLY A 166 12.92 -2.50 -20.92
C GLY A 166 12.13 -2.77 -19.65
N TRP A 167 11.07 -1.99 -19.45
CA TRP A 167 10.23 -2.02 -18.25
C TRP A 167 9.54 -3.37 -17.99
N ARG A 168 9.32 -4.17 -19.03
CA ARG A 168 8.71 -5.50 -18.91
C ARG A 168 9.49 -6.41 -17.96
N TRP A 169 10.81 -6.28 -17.94
CA TRP A 169 11.69 -7.06 -17.07
C TRP A 169 11.55 -6.71 -15.59
N VAL A 170 11.05 -5.54 -15.24
CA VAL A 170 10.73 -5.18 -13.85
C VAL A 170 9.63 -6.09 -13.27
N PHE A 171 8.75 -6.62 -14.11
CA PHE A 171 7.74 -7.62 -13.72
C PHE A 171 8.26 -9.05 -13.89
N LEU A 172 8.82 -9.39 -15.06
CA LEU A 172 9.18 -10.76 -15.42
C LEU A 172 10.33 -11.34 -14.59
N ALA A 173 11.33 -10.53 -14.24
CA ALA A 173 12.43 -11.00 -13.39
C ALA A 173 11.94 -11.40 -11.99
N VAL A 174 10.91 -10.73 -11.47
CA VAL A 174 10.31 -11.04 -10.16
C VAL A 174 9.59 -12.38 -10.14
N VAL A 175 9.08 -12.85 -11.29
CA VAL A 175 8.44 -14.17 -11.43
C VAL A 175 9.36 -15.29 -10.92
N VAL A 176 10.61 -15.31 -11.37
CA VAL A 176 11.59 -16.33 -10.99
C VAL A 176 11.87 -16.28 -9.49
N LEU A 177 11.98 -15.08 -8.94
CA LEU A 177 12.24 -14.88 -7.51
C LEU A 177 11.04 -15.28 -6.64
N VAL A 178 9.81 -15.02 -7.06
CA VAL A 178 8.59 -15.45 -6.34
C VAL A 178 8.47 -16.97 -6.33
N VAL A 179 8.71 -17.63 -7.46
CA VAL A 179 8.69 -19.10 -7.56
C VAL A 179 9.75 -19.71 -6.65
N GLY A 180 10.99 -19.18 -6.69
CA GLY A 180 12.08 -19.63 -5.81
C GLY A 180 11.75 -19.43 -4.33
N SER A 181 11.27 -18.25 -3.95
CA SER A 181 10.90 -17.92 -2.56
C SER A 181 9.77 -18.81 -2.04
N THR A 182 8.76 -19.07 -2.88
CA THR A 182 7.65 -19.98 -2.54
C THR A 182 8.17 -21.41 -2.36
N GLY A 183 9.09 -21.86 -3.23
CA GLY A 183 9.75 -23.17 -3.11
C GLY A 183 10.50 -23.35 -1.81
N LEU A 184 11.14 -22.31 -1.27
CA LEU A 184 11.83 -22.36 0.03
C LEU A 184 10.87 -22.54 1.22
N ILE A 185 9.66 -22.00 1.14
CA ILE A 185 8.65 -22.09 2.20
C ILE A 185 7.88 -23.41 2.14
N LEU A 186 7.67 -23.95 0.95
CA LEU A 186 6.75 -25.05 0.66
C LEU A 186 6.98 -26.29 1.54
N PRO A 187 8.24 -26.76 1.83
CA PRO A 187 8.48 -27.88 2.72
C PRO A 187 7.95 -27.64 4.14
N SER A 188 8.20 -26.46 4.69
CA SER A 188 7.74 -26.09 6.04
C SER A 188 6.22 -26.00 6.14
N VAL A 189 5.59 -25.54 5.09
CA VAL A 189 4.13 -25.39 5.02
C VAL A 189 3.44 -26.73 4.88
N ARG A 190 4.00 -27.63 4.06
CA ARG A 190 3.48 -29.02 3.89
C ARG A 190 3.64 -29.87 5.14
N ALA A 191 4.61 -29.57 5.98
CA ALA A 191 4.83 -30.26 7.25
C ALA A 191 3.83 -29.83 8.35
N LEU A 192 3.04 -28.77 8.13
CA LEU A 192 2.03 -28.34 9.09
C LEU A 192 0.83 -29.29 9.05
N THR A 193 0.47 -29.82 10.22
CA THR A 193 -0.78 -30.57 10.36
C THR A 193 -1.98 -29.65 10.12
N PRO A 194 -3.03 -30.14 9.45
CA PRO A 194 -4.30 -29.43 9.37
C PRO A 194 -4.79 -29.00 10.75
N ALA A 195 -5.51 -27.88 10.83
CA ALA A 195 -6.11 -27.48 12.10
C ALA A 195 -7.10 -28.57 12.57
N GLU A 196 -6.95 -29.03 13.80
CA GLU A 196 -7.91 -29.93 14.42
C GLU A 196 -9.19 -29.18 14.76
N GLY A 197 -10.34 -29.77 14.45
CA GLY A 197 -11.66 -29.19 14.71
C GLY A 197 -12.46 -28.86 13.44
N GLU A 198 -13.71 -28.50 13.63
CA GLU A 198 -14.59 -28.06 12.53
C GLU A 198 -14.09 -26.73 11.95
N ALA A 199 -13.93 -26.70 10.63
CA ALA A 199 -13.53 -25.48 9.93
C ALA A 199 -14.60 -24.39 10.12
N PRO A 200 -14.24 -23.17 10.56
CA PRO A 200 -15.21 -22.09 10.72
C PRO A 200 -15.93 -21.81 9.39
N PRO A 201 -17.19 -21.38 9.40
CA PRO A 201 -17.92 -21.10 8.16
C PRO A 201 -17.25 -19.96 7.38
N TRP A 202 -17.45 -19.96 6.04
CA TRP A 202 -17.00 -18.84 5.21
C TRP A 202 -17.62 -17.52 5.65
N ALA A 203 -16.82 -16.51 5.84
CA ALA A 203 -17.28 -15.16 6.16
C ALA A 203 -17.82 -14.43 4.92
N LEU A 204 -18.78 -15.06 4.19
CA LEU A 204 -19.31 -14.60 2.91
C LEU A 204 -19.73 -13.11 2.96
N ARG A 205 -20.32 -12.69 4.07
CA ARG A 205 -20.72 -11.29 4.25
C ARG A 205 -19.51 -10.33 4.21
N ARG A 206 -18.38 -10.69 4.85
CA ARG A 206 -17.16 -9.86 4.82
C ARG A 206 -16.52 -9.87 3.42
N ILE A 207 -16.54 -11.03 2.76
CA ILE A 207 -16.04 -11.18 1.39
C ILE A 207 -16.89 -10.30 0.45
N ALA A 208 -18.21 -10.38 0.51
CA ALA A 208 -19.09 -9.57 -0.33
C ALA A 208 -18.86 -8.06 -0.13
N TRP A 209 -18.68 -7.62 1.12
CA TRP A 209 -18.37 -6.21 1.40
C TRP A 209 -16.98 -5.80 0.91
N SER A 210 -15.97 -6.68 0.96
CA SER A 210 -14.64 -6.37 0.41
C SER A 210 -14.67 -6.26 -1.11
N VAL A 211 -15.43 -7.13 -1.78
CA VAL A 211 -15.64 -7.05 -3.24
C VAL A 211 -16.39 -5.77 -3.61
N LEU A 212 -17.45 -5.42 -2.88
CA LEU A 212 -18.18 -4.17 -3.12
C LEU A 212 -17.28 -2.94 -2.91
N ALA A 213 -16.46 -2.92 -1.86
CA ALA A 213 -15.51 -1.84 -1.62
C ALA A 213 -14.50 -1.71 -2.76
N ALA A 214 -13.91 -2.82 -3.21
CA ALA A 214 -12.97 -2.85 -4.32
C ALA A 214 -13.62 -2.41 -5.64
N ALA A 215 -14.81 -2.94 -5.97
CA ALA A 215 -15.55 -2.55 -7.15
C ALA A 215 -15.91 -1.07 -7.16
N ALA A 216 -16.30 -0.52 -6.00
CA ALA A 216 -16.59 0.89 -5.86
C ALA A 216 -15.35 1.77 -6.06
N VAL A 217 -14.17 1.37 -5.53
CA VAL A 217 -12.90 2.09 -5.78
C VAL A 217 -12.55 2.06 -7.27
N LEU A 218 -12.71 0.91 -7.93
CA LEU A 218 -12.48 0.81 -9.37
C LEU A 218 -13.47 1.68 -10.18
N ALA A 219 -14.74 1.73 -9.77
CA ALA A 219 -15.75 2.58 -10.39
C ALA A 219 -15.41 4.08 -10.26
N VAL A 220 -14.84 4.52 -9.12
CA VAL A 220 -14.31 5.88 -8.97
C VAL A 220 -13.22 6.14 -10.02
N SER A 221 -12.26 5.23 -10.16
CA SER A 221 -11.16 5.41 -11.12
C SER A 221 -11.66 5.44 -12.57
N LEU A 222 -12.63 4.61 -12.93
CA LEU A 222 -13.20 4.56 -14.28
C LEU A 222 -14.08 5.77 -14.59
N SER A 223 -14.73 6.37 -13.60
CA SER A 223 -15.53 7.58 -13.82
C SER A 223 -14.68 8.79 -14.24
N GLY A 224 -13.39 8.81 -13.86
CA GLY A 224 -12.44 9.82 -14.34
C GLY A 224 -12.24 9.77 -15.86
N GLN A 225 -12.16 8.57 -16.44
CA GLN A 225 -11.99 8.38 -17.89
C GLN A 225 -13.20 8.88 -18.70
N ALA A 226 -14.41 8.57 -18.24
CA ALA A 226 -15.63 9.06 -18.88
C ALA A 226 -15.76 10.61 -18.85
N GLY A 227 -15.04 11.26 -17.94
CA GLY A 227 -14.99 12.74 -17.85
C GLY A 227 -14.12 13.38 -18.93
N GLU A 228 -13.04 12.73 -19.38
CA GLU A 228 -12.19 13.24 -20.46
C GLU A 228 -12.92 13.22 -21.82
N GLU A 229 -13.67 12.16 -22.11
CA GLU A 229 -14.47 12.05 -23.35
C GLU A 229 -15.61 13.08 -23.40
N SER A 230 -16.10 13.53 -22.25
CA SER A 230 -17.24 14.47 -22.15
C SER A 230 -16.83 15.95 -22.11
N ALA A 231 -15.53 16.27 -22.27
CA ALA A 231 -14.97 17.63 -22.35
C ALA A 231 -15.50 18.64 -21.31
N GLY A 232 -15.77 18.19 -20.08
CA GLY A 232 -16.16 19.07 -18.97
C GLY A 232 -17.63 19.56 -18.99
N GLU A 233 -18.43 19.18 -19.97
CA GLU A 233 -19.83 19.63 -20.09
C GLU A 233 -20.81 18.83 -19.21
N SER A 234 -20.41 17.69 -18.69
CA SER A 234 -21.28 16.80 -17.90
C SER A 234 -20.79 16.64 -16.46
N ALA A 235 -21.68 16.89 -15.49
CA ALA A 235 -21.42 16.58 -14.07
C ALA A 235 -21.55 15.08 -13.74
N VAL A 236 -21.99 14.26 -14.70
CA VAL A 236 -22.26 12.82 -14.48
C VAL A 236 -21.05 12.05 -13.98
N PRO A 237 -19.83 12.18 -14.54
CA PRO A 237 -18.66 11.47 -14.04
C PRO A 237 -18.33 11.82 -12.59
N ILE A 238 -18.45 13.08 -12.22
CA ILE A 238 -18.20 13.56 -10.85
C ILE A 238 -19.23 12.98 -9.87
N VAL A 239 -20.50 13.00 -10.24
CA VAL A 239 -21.58 12.42 -9.43
C VAL A 239 -21.37 10.92 -9.25
N LEU A 240 -21.02 10.21 -10.32
CA LEU A 240 -20.70 8.76 -10.25
C LEU A 240 -19.50 8.50 -9.34
N ALA A 241 -18.43 9.31 -9.43
CA ALA A 241 -17.27 9.22 -8.54
C ALA A 241 -17.65 9.42 -7.07
N VAL A 242 -18.46 10.45 -6.76
CA VAL A 242 -18.91 10.73 -5.40
C VAL A 242 -19.78 9.58 -4.84
N VAL A 243 -20.72 9.09 -5.64
CA VAL A 243 -21.57 7.95 -5.25
C VAL A 243 -20.73 6.69 -5.03
N ALA A 244 -19.82 6.37 -5.93
CA ALA A 244 -18.95 5.21 -5.81
C ALA A 244 -18.01 5.34 -4.59
N ALA A 245 -17.45 6.52 -4.32
CA ALA A 245 -16.65 6.77 -3.12
C ALA A 245 -17.48 6.58 -1.83
N ALA A 246 -18.71 7.08 -1.81
CA ALA A 246 -19.63 6.87 -0.69
C ALA A 246 -19.95 5.37 -0.49
N VAL A 247 -20.17 4.61 -1.57
CA VAL A 247 -20.36 3.15 -1.51
C VAL A 247 -19.11 2.44 -1.00
N ALA A 248 -17.91 2.83 -1.43
CA ALA A 248 -16.66 2.28 -0.94
C ALA A 248 -16.49 2.50 0.57
N LEU A 249 -16.74 3.71 1.06
CA LEU A 249 -16.69 4.04 2.49
C LEU A 249 -17.77 3.31 3.29
N PHE A 250 -18.98 3.20 2.74
CA PHE A 250 -20.06 2.45 3.36
C PHE A 250 -19.71 0.95 3.49
N ALA A 251 -19.15 0.36 2.46
CA ALA A 251 -18.68 -1.02 2.48
C ALA A 251 -17.53 -1.22 3.48
N ALA A 252 -16.58 -0.29 3.52
CA ALA A 252 -15.43 -0.33 4.42
C ALA A 252 -15.83 -0.40 5.91
N ARG A 253 -16.98 0.19 6.30
CA ARG A 253 -17.47 0.18 7.69
C ARG A 253 -17.64 -1.22 8.28
N THR A 254 -17.83 -2.24 7.44
CA THR A 254 -17.99 -3.62 7.88
C THR A 254 -16.67 -4.36 8.01
N LEU A 255 -15.60 -3.82 7.40
CA LEU A 255 -14.26 -4.37 7.38
C LEU A 255 -13.37 -3.80 8.50
N VAL A 256 -13.81 -2.72 9.15
CA VAL A 256 -13.10 -2.05 10.23
C VAL A 256 -13.96 -2.00 11.51
N PRO A 257 -13.37 -1.77 12.70
CA PRO A 257 -14.11 -1.66 13.94
C PRO A 257 -15.20 -0.58 13.89
N ARG A 258 -16.26 -0.79 14.65
CA ARG A 258 -17.39 0.14 14.71
C ARG A 258 -16.94 1.54 15.17
N GLY A 259 -17.39 2.57 14.46
CA GLY A 259 -17.07 3.97 14.77
C GLY A 259 -15.76 4.48 14.13
N THR A 260 -15.05 3.66 13.35
CA THR A 260 -13.81 4.08 12.65
C THR A 260 -14.08 5.29 11.75
N LEU A 261 -15.06 5.23 10.85
CA LEU A 261 -15.38 6.34 9.93
C LEU A 261 -15.91 7.59 10.64
N LEU A 262 -16.39 7.46 11.88
CA LEU A 262 -16.84 8.59 12.70
C LEU A 262 -15.72 9.13 13.61
N ALA A 263 -14.49 8.66 13.45
CA ALA A 263 -13.35 9.03 14.27
C ALA A 263 -13.64 8.92 15.78
N ARG A 264 -14.33 7.86 16.21
CA ARG A 264 -14.53 7.62 17.64
C ARG A 264 -13.20 7.45 18.34
N ARG A 265 -13.08 7.98 19.56
CA ARG A 265 -11.82 7.99 20.32
C ARG A 265 -11.28 6.57 20.55
N GLY A 266 -9.97 6.47 20.67
CA GLY A 266 -9.25 5.20 20.87
C GLY A 266 -8.96 4.45 19.59
N LEU A 267 -9.11 3.13 19.60
CA LEU A 267 -8.76 2.23 18.50
C LEU A 267 -9.41 2.59 17.14
N PRO A 268 -10.71 3.00 17.08
CA PRO A 268 -11.30 3.42 15.81
C PRO A 268 -10.56 4.59 15.15
N SER A 269 -10.14 5.59 15.94
CA SER A 269 -9.36 6.72 15.41
C SER A 269 -7.97 6.33 14.98
N ILE A 270 -7.32 5.34 15.60
CA ILE A 270 -6.02 4.80 15.20
C ILE A 270 -6.13 4.19 13.79
N ILE A 271 -7.16 3.39 13.56
CA ILE A 271 -7.40 2.73 12.27
C ILE A 271 -7.77 3.75 11.18
N LEU A 272 -8.61 4.74 11.49
CA LEU A 272 -8.92 5.82 10.56
C LEU A 272 -7.68 6.65 10.22
N LEU A 273 -6.88 6.99 11.21
CA LEU A 273 -5.65 7.76 11.02
C LEU A 273 -4.67 7.00 10.10
N ARG A 274 -4.59 5.66 10.23
CA ARG A 274 -3.82 4.82 9.29
C ARG A 274 -4.27 5.00 7.85
N GLY A 275 -5.58 4.97 7.61
CA GLY A 275 -6.15 5.21 6.27
C GLY A 275 -5.84 6.61 5.74
N LEU A 276 -6.00 7.65 6.59
CA LEU A 276 -5.76 9.04 6.20
C LEU A 276 -4.29 9.34 5.87
N VAL A 277 -3.34 8.90 6.71
CA VAL A 277 -1.90 9.10 6.43
C VAL A 277 -1.47 8.33 5.19
N SER A 278 -2.07 7.15 4.95
CA SER A 278 -1.80 6.36 3.74
C SER A 278 -2.42 7.00 2.50
N ALA A 279 -3.63 7.53 2.59
CA ALA A 279 -4.27 8.29 1.52
C ALA A 279 -3.43 9.52 1.13
N THR A 280 -2.92 10.25 2.12
CA THR A 280 -2.05 11.41 1.91
C THR A 280 -0.78 11.02 1.16
N PHE A 281 -0.03 10.07 1.71
CA PHE A 281 1.31 9.75 1.22
C PHE A 281 1.26 9.00 -0.11
N PHE A 282 0.60 7.84 -0.14
CA PHE A 282 0.55 6.99 -1.34
C PHE A 282 -0.31 7.59 -2.46
N GLY A 283 -1.29 8.44 -2.14
CA GLY A 283 -2.06 9.19 -3.13
C GLY A 283 -1.22 10.25 -3.85
N ALA A 284 -0.23 10.84 -3.18
CA ALA A 284 0.67 11.83 -3.77
C ALA A 284 1.93 11.21 -4.40
N GLU A 285 2.45 10.12 -3.81
CA GLU A 285 3.72 9.49 -4.16
C GLU A 285 3.87 9.19 -5.65
N VAL A 286 2.82 8.67 -6.26
CA VAL A 286 2.85 8.25 -7.68
C VAL A 286 2.95 9.43 -8.65
N TYR A 287 2.57 10.63 -8.21
CA TYR A 287 2.61 11.84 -9.01
C TYR A 287 3.93 12.63 -8.87
N ILE A 288 4.76 12.33 -7.88
CA ILE A 288 6.08 12.97 -7.71
C ILE A 288 6.99 12.65 -8.91
N PRO A 289 7.27 11.38 -9.27
CA PRO A 289 8.09 11.10 -10.45
C PRO A 289 7.38 11.51 -11.74
N TYR A 290 6.05 11.46 -11.81
CA TYR A 290 5.31 11.91 -12.97
C TYR A 290 5.51 13.42 -13.21
N LEU A 291 5.37 14.24 -12.17
CA LEU A 291 5.63 15.69 -12.24
C LEU A 291 7.08 15.97 -12.67
N LEU A 292 8.07 15.26 -12.09
CA LEU A 292 9.48 15.46 -12.42
C LEU A 292 9.79 15.10 -13.89
N GLN A 293 9.17 14.07 -14.41
CA GLN A 293 9.33 13.68 -15.82
C GLN A 293 8.58 14.63 -16.76
N ALA A 294 7.33 14.99 -16.45
CA ALA A 294 6.47 15.77 -17.34
C ALA A 294 6.85 17.26 -17.40
N GLU A 295 7.15 17.88 -16.25
CA GLU A 295 7.34 19.34 -16.16
C GLU A 295 8.83 19.74 -16.08
N TYR A 296 9.69 18.85 -15.54
CA TYR A 296 11.11 19.14 -15.38
C TYR A 296 12.02 18.34 -16.34
N GLY A 297 11.46 17.42 -17.15
CA GLY A 297 12.19 16.65 -18.16
C GLY A 297 13.20 15.66 -17.57
N PHE A 298 13.00 15.17 -16.36
CA PHE A 298 13.88 14.19 -15.73
C PHE A 298 13.64 12.80 -16.31
N ASP A 299 14.72 12.03 -16.46
CA ASP A 299 14.63 10.60 -16.78
C ASP A 299 14.01 9.82 -15.62
N ALA A 300 13.48 8.62 -15.88
CA ALA A 300 12.82 7.78 -14.90
C ALA A 300 13.72 7.42 -13.70
N ALA A 301 15.02 7.18 -13.96
CA ALA A 301 15.99 6.85 -12.92
C ALA A 301 16.19 8.01 -11.94
N ILE A 302 16.37 9.24 -12.43
CA ILE A 302 16.56 10.45 -11.60
C ILE A 302 15.26 10.80 -10.86
N ALA A 303 14.11 10.71 -11.54
CA ALA A 303 12.82 10.90 -10.92
C ALA A 303 12.55 9.90 -9.79
N GLY A 304 13.02 8.66 -9.94
CA GLY A 304 12.97 7.62 -8.92
C GLY A 304 13.84 7.93 -7.69
N LEU A 305 15.00 8.56 -7.88
CA LEU A 305 15.86 8.98 -6.77
C LEU A 305 15.18 10.02 -5.86
N ALA A 306 14.25 10.81 -6.39
CA ALA A 306 13.45 11.72 -5.58
C ALA A 306 12.63 10.99 -4.51
N LEU A 307 12.09 9.80 -4.83
CA LEU A 307 11.37 8.95 -3.88
C LEU A 307 12.30 8.37 -2.81
N THR A 308 13.56 8.10 -3.16
CA THR A 308 14.57 7.57 -2.24
C THR A 308 14.80 8.53 -1.07
N GLY A 309 14.81 9.84 -1.32
CA GLY A 309 14.92 10.86 -0.26
C GLY A 309 13.79 10.75 0.78
N GLY A 310 12.56 10.57 0.34
CA GLY A 310 11.40 10.34 1.22
C GLY A 310 11.54 9.03 2.03
N THR A 311 12.04 7.96 1.39
CA THR A 311 12.25 6.68 2.05
C THR A 311 13.34 6.73 3.12
N LEU A 312 14.47 7.41 2.84
CA LEU A 312 15.55 7.59 3.81
C LEU A 312 15.09 8.32 5.06
N THR A 313 14.34 9.40 4.87
CA THR A 313 13.80 10.16 6.01
C THR A 313 12.72 9.38 6.75
N TRP A 314 11.91 8.55 6.06
CA TRP A 314 10.99 7.61 6.68
C TRP A 314 11.74 6.61 7.57
N ALA A 315 12.73 5.92 7.03
CA ALA A 315 13.51 4.92 7.78
C ALA A 315 14.21 5.57 8.99
N THR A 316 14.83 6.73 8.81
CA THR A 316 15.54 7.46 9.87
C THR A 316 14.56 7.91 10.97
N ALA A 317 13.44 8.51 10.61
CA ALA A 317 12.43 8.95 11.58
C ALA A 317 11.78 7.78 12.33
N ALA A 318 11.58 6.62 11.67
CA ALA A 318 11.09 5.41 12.32
C ALA A 318 12.10 4.87 13.36
N GLN A 319 13.39 4.91 13.07
CA GLN A 319 14.44 4.51 14.03
C GLN A 319 14.52 5.50 15.21
N LEU A 320 14.52 6.80 14.93
CA LEU A 320 14.53 7.82 15.96
C LEU A 320 13.30 7.73 16.88
N GLN A 321 12.12 7.49 16.31
CA GLN A 321 10.88 7.29 17.07
C GLN A 321 10.95 6.07 17.98
N GLY A 322 11.60 4.98 17.54
CA GLY A 322 11.79 3.77 18.34
C GLY A 322 12.77 3.95 19.50
N SER A 323 13.78 4.80 19.34
CA SER A 323 14.81 5.08 20.35
C SER A 323 14.48 6.27 21.25
N ALA A 324 13.73 7.25 20.76
CA ALA A 324 13.35 8.45 21.51
C ALA A 324 12.14 8.18 22.41
N ARG A 325 12.11 8.82 23.60
CA ARG A 325 10.98 8.78 24.54
C ARG A 325 9.81 9.70 24.08
N LEU A 326 9.46 9.64 22.81
CA LEU A 326 8.35 10.44 22.26
C LEU A 326 7.01 9.85 22.67
N SER A 327 6.07 10.71 23.07
CA SER A 327 4.71 10.27 23.36
C SER A 327 3.98 9.86 22.08
N ASP A 328 2.99 8.95 22.20
CA ASP A 328 2.14 8.53 21.07
C ASP A 328 1.53 9.74 20.34
N ALA A 329 1.06 10.73 21.12
CA ALA A 329 0.49 11.94 20.56
C ALA A 329 1.50 12.79 19.80
N ALA A 330 2.73 12.92 20.29
CA ALA A 330 3.78 13.66 19.60
C ALA A 330 4.12 12.99 18.26
N CYS A 331 4.24 11.65 18.25
CA CYS A 331 4.49 10.90 17.01
C CYS A 331 3.37 11.04 15.99
N LEU A 332 2.10 10.89 16.43
CA LEU A 332 0.98 10.89 15.50
C LEU A 332 0.60 12.30 15.03
N THR A 333 0.53 13.26 15.94
CA THR A 333 0.23 14.66 15.56
C THR A 333 1.41 15.28 14.81
N GLY A 334 2.66 15.07 15.28
CA GLY A 334 3.85 15.55 14.60
C GLY A 334 4.00 14.95 13.20
N GLY A 335 3.81 13.62 13.06
CA GLY A 335 3.82 12.95 11.76
C GLY A 335 2.75 13.48 10.80
N SER A 336 1.51 13.70 11.30
CA SER A 336 0.42 14.27 10.49
C SER A 336 0.70 15.72 10.07
N LEU A 337 1.28 16.54 10.96
CA LEU A 337 1.70 17.92 10.64
C LEU A 337 2.83 17.93 9.61
N MET A 338 3.79 17.01 9.69
CA MET A 338 4.86 16.89 8.70
C MET A 338 4.31 16.48 7.32
N LEU A 339 3.31 15.60 7.26
CA LEU A 339 2.62 15.26 6.01
C LEU A 339 1.89 16.48 5.42
N LEU A 340 1.23 17.28 6.26
CA LEU A 340 0.58 18.51 5.82
C LEU A 340 1.61 19.53 5.33
N ALA A 341 2.70 19.72 6.05
CA ALA A 341 3.80 20.61 5.64
C ALA A 341 4.43 20.14 4.31
N SER A 342 4.67 18.83 4.16
CA SER A 342 5.19 18.23 2.94
C SER A 342 4.31 18.55 1.73
N THR A 343 3.01 18.23 1.81
CA THR A 343 2.07 18.50 0.71
C THR A 343 1.97 19.99 0.41
N SER A 344 2.02 20.86 1.43
CA SER A 344 2.03 22.32 1.25
C SER A 344 3.28 22.82 0.52
N VAL A 345 4.47 22.31 0.89
CA VAL A 345 5.73 22.66 0.21
C VAL A 345 5.69 22.18 -1.24
N VAL A 346 5.22 20.95 -1.49
CA VAL A 346 5.09 20.40 -2.86
C VAL A 346 4.12 21.24 -3.69
N ILE A 347 2.98 21.68 -3.13
CA ILE A 347 2.04 22.58 -3.81
C ILE A 347 2.74 23.89 -4.21
N VAL A 348 3.39 24.55 -3.25
CA VAL A 348 4.09 25.84 -3.51
C VAL A 348 5.19 25.67 -4.55
N ALA A 349 5.98 24.59 -4.44
CA ALA A 349 7.06 24.30 -5.39
C ALA A 349 6.50 24.07 -6.80
N THR A 350 5.37 23.39 -6.93
CA THR A 350 4.72 23.12 -8.23
C THR A 350 4.08 24.38 -8.82
N VAL A 351 3.37 25.19 -8.01
CA VAL A 351 2.71 26.43 -8.47
C VAL A 351 3.73 27.45 -8.95
N LEU A 352 4.83 27.61 -8.19
CA LEU A 352 5.86 28.61 -8.51
C LEU A 352 6.97 28.05 -9.41
N MET A 353 6.84 26.80 -9.90
CA MET A 353 7.86 26.11 -10.70
C MET A 353 9.25 26.26 -10.11
N LEU A 354 9.38 26.07 -8.78
CA LEU A 354 10.64 26.20 -8.08
C LEU A 354 11.64 25.13 -8.50
N HIS A 355 12.91 25.33 -8.13
CA HIS A 355 13.94 24.33 -8.40
C HIS A 355 13.51 22.95 -7.84
N PRO A 356 13.68 21.84 -8.59
CA PRO A 356 13.20 20.49 -8.21
C PRO A 356 13.67 20.03 -6.83
N ALA A 357 14.82 20.52 -6.35
CA ALA A 357 15.32 20.22 -5.01
C ALA A 357 14.33 20.63 -3.90
N VAL A 358 13.55 21.71 -4.08
CA VAL A 358 12.54 22.14 -3.11
C VAL A 358 11.42 21.11 -3.01
N LEU A 359 11.00 20.57 -4.14
CA LEU A 359 10.00 19.50 -4.21
C LEU A 359 10.53 18.21 -3.53
N MET A 360 11.79 17.85 -3.80
CA MET A 360 12.44 16.69 -3.18
C MET A 360 12.56 16.84 -1.65
N VAL A 361 12.93 18.02 -1.17
CA VAL A 361 12.97 18.33 0.28
C VAL A 361 11.57 18.28 0.88
N GLY A 362 10.58 18.87 0.19
CA GLY A 362 9.17 18.75 0.59
C GLY A 362 8.73 17.30 0.74
N TRP A 363 9.07 16.44 -0.23
CA TRP A 363 8.77 15.01 -0.18
C TRP A 363 9.49 14.28 0.95
N ALA A 364 10.75 14.63 1.21
CA ALA A 364 11.53 14.09 2.33
C ALA A 364 10.90 14.41 3.70
N ILE A 365 10.30 15.59 3.87
CA ILE A 365 9.51 15.94 5.08
C ILE A 365 8.32 14.97 5.24
N GLY A 366 7.64 14.64 4.15
CA GLY A 366 6.52 13.68 4.16
C GLY A 366 6.97 12.28 4.58
N GLY A 367 8.11 11.82 4.06
CA GLY A 367 8.72 10.56 4.47
C GLY A 367 8.99 10.51 5.97
N ALA A 368 9.59 11.56 6.54
CA ALA A 368 9.83 11.65 7.98
C ALA A 368 8.50 11.63 8.78
N GLY A 369 7.45 12.28 8.30
CA GLY A 369 6.10 12.22 8.88
C GLY A 369 5.54 10.80 8.94
N MET A 370 5.69 10.04 7.85
CA MET A 370 5.33 8.62 7.81
C MET A 370 6.16 7.79 8.79
N GLY A 371 7.47 8.06 8.87
CA GLY A 371 8.39 7.38 9.81
C GLY A 371 7.98 7.55 11.27
N LEU A 372 7.48 8.72 11.64
CA LEU A 372 6.95 8.96 12.99
C LEU A 372 5.61 8.26 13.24
N ALA A 373 4.66 8.37 12.30
CA ALA A 373 3.29 7.94 12.52
C ALA A 373 3.08 6.43 12.31
N PHE A 374 3.64 5.88 11.23
CA PHE A 374 3.28 4.55 10.70
C PHE A 374 3.62 3.39 11.66
N PRO A 375 4.85 3.28 12.23
CA PRO A 375 5.15 2.22 13.18
C PRO A 375 4.36 2.38 14.50
N ARG A 376 4.12 3.61 14.93
CA ARG A 376 3.38 3.89 16.16
C ARG A 376 1.91 3.43 16.05
N LEU A 377 1.27 3.61 14.89
CA LEU A 377 -0.08 3.11 14.64
C LEU A 377 -0.16 1.59 14.76
N ASN A 378 0.86 0.84 14.29
CA ASN A 378 0.92 -0.62 14.44
C ASN A 378 0.98 -1.02 15.92
N THR A 379 1.92 -0.44 16.68
CA THR A 379 2.11 -0.78 18.11
C THR A 379 0.90 -0.40 18.96
N MET A 380 0.29 0.76 18.70
CA MET A 380 -0.91 1.20 19.42
C MET A 380 -2.12 0.33 19.11
N THR A 381 -2.27 -0.13 17.85
CA THR A 381 -3.37 -1.05 17.51
C THR A 381 -3.26 -2.35 18.31
N LEU A 382 -2.07 -2.95 18.39
CA LEU A 382 -1.87 -4.16 19.16
C LEU A 382 -2.04 -3.94 20.67
N ALA A 383 -1.48 -2.85 21.20
CA ALA A 383 -1.55 -2.53 22.63
C ALA A 383 -2.99 -2.24 23.13
N ARG A 384 -3.87 -1.75 22.23
CA ARG A 384 -5.25 -1.40 22.56
C ARG A 384 -6.28 -2.43 22.09
N SER A 385 -5.82 -3.54 21.57
CA SER A 385 -6.69 -4.64 21.16
C SER A 385 -6.71 -5.73 22.24
N ALA A 386 -7.90 -6.19 22.60
CA ALA A 386 -8.01 -7.43 23.38
C ALA A 386 -7.34 -8.58 22.61
N ILE A 387 -6.71 -9.52 23.34
CA ILE A 387 -5.93 -10.63 22.74
C ILE A 387 -6.74 -11.35 21.64
N ARG A 388 -8.04 -11.57 21.88
CA ARG A 388 -8.94 -12.24 20.94
C ARG A 388 -9.27 -11.41 19.68
N GLU A 389 -9.05 -10.09 19.71
CA GLU A 389 -9.38 -9.16 18.63
C GLU A 389 -8.13 -8.62 17.90
N GLN A 390 -6.92 -8.94 18.37
CA GLN A 390 -5.68 -8.44 17.78
C GLN A 390 -5.55 -8.80 16.30
N GLY A 391 -5.95 -10.01 15.91
CA GLY A 391 -5.95 -10.42 14.51
C GLY A 391 -6.91 -9.59 13.65
N PHE A 392 -8.15 -9.41 14.10
CA PHE A 392 -9.14 -8.59 13.40
C PHE A 392 -8.70 -7.11 13.29
N ASN A 393 -8.21 -6.53 14.38
CA ASN A 393 -7.82 -5.12 14.41
C ASN A 393 -6.54 -4.85 13.60
N SER A 394 -5.59 -5.80 13.56
CA SER A 394 -4.41 -5.72 12.68
C SER A 394 -4.78 -5.84 11.21
N ALA A 395 -5.70 -6.74 10.86
CA ALA A 395 -6.25 -6.84 9.52
C ALA A 395 -7.00 -5.55 9.13
N ALA A 396 -7.83 -5.02 10.02
CA ALA A 396 -8.55 -3.76 9.81
C ALA A 396 -7.60 -2.58 9.59
N LEU A 397 -6.48 -2.52 10.30
CA LEU A 397 -5.43 -1.50 10.11
C LEU A 397 -4.84 -1.57 8.69
N THR A 398 -4.52 -2.78 8.21
CA THR A 398 -3.96 -3.01 6.87
C THR A 398 -5.00 -2.73 5.78
N ILE A 399 -6.26 -3.13 6.00
CA ILE A 399 -7.39 -2.83 5.11
C ILE A 399 -7.61 -1.32 5.02
N ALA A 400 -7.61 -0.60 6.15
CA ALA A 400 -7.75 0.85 6.16
C ALA A 400 -6.63 1.55 5.40
N GLN A 401 -5.38 1.07 5.53
CA GLN A 401 -4.25 1.54 4.73
C GLN A 401 -4.51 1.35 3.23
N SER A 402 -4.80 0.12 2.81
CA SER A 402 -4.97 -0.21 1.38
C SER A 402 -6.17 0.50 0.77
N LEU A 403 -7.32 0.54 1.46
CA LEU A 403 -8.50 1.25 0.98
C LEU A 403 -8.28 2.76 0.97
N GLY A 404 -7.61 3.32 1.98
CA GLY A 404 -7.29 4.75 2.03
C GLY A 404 -6.42 5.16 0.83
N ALA A 405 -5.34 4.41 0.58
CA ALA A 405 -4.47 4.64 -0.56
C ALA A 405 -5.19 4.43 -1.90
N ALA A 406 -5.95 3.33 -2.04
CA ALA A 406 -6.67 3.02 -3.27
C ALA A 406 -7.74 4.07 -3.60
N LEU A 407 -8.52 4.50 -2.60
CA LEU A 407 -9.54 5.53 -2.79
C LEU A 407 -8.91 6.89 -3.11
N ALA A 408 -7.81 7.26 -2.45
CA ALA A 408 -7.08 8.47 -2.78
C ALA A 408 -6.60 8.48 -4.23
N LEU A 409 -5.97 7.38 -4.67
CA LEU A 409 -5.51 7.22 -6.05
C LEU A 409 -6.67 7.24 -7.07
N ALA A 410 -7.80 6.60 -6.75
CA ALA A 410 -8.97 6.62 -7.59
C ALA A 410 -9.53 8.05 -7.76
N VAL A 411 -9.62 8.80 -6.65
CA VAL A 411 -10.10 10.19 -6.68
C VAL A 411 -9.08 11.11 -7.38
N THR A 412 -7.77 10.90 -7.18
CA THR A 412 -6.73 11.68 -7.90
C THR A 412 -6.82 11.47 -9.41
N GLY A 413 -7.18 10.27 -9.87
CA GLY A 413 -7.44 10.02 -11.30
C GLY A 413 -8.57 10.90 -11.85
N VAL A 414 -9.69 11.00 -11.13
CA VAL A 414 -10.82 11.89 -11.49
C VAL A 414 -10.39 13.36 -11.48
N VAL A 415 -9.60 13.77 -10.48
CA VAL A 415 -9.08 15.14 -10.37
C VAL A 415 -8.16 15.47 -11.55
N VAL A 416 -7.26 14.57 -11.91
CA VAL A 416 -6.34 14.77 -13.04
C VAL A 416 -7.12 14.89 -14.33
N ALA A 417 -8.09 14.00 -14.60
CA ALA A 417 -8.95 14.03 -15.78
C ALA A 417 -9.70 15.35 -15.89
N TYR A 418 -10.31 15.82 -14.80
CA TYR A 418 -11.06 17.08 -14.79
C TYR A 418 -10.18 18.31 -15.09
N PHE A 419 -8.96 18.35 -14.53
CA PHE A 419 -8.04 19.47 -14.70
C PHE A 419 -7.12 19.34 -15.91
N ALA A 420 -7.18 18.26 -16.69
CA ALA A 420 -6.35 18.03 -17.87
C ALA A 420 -6.49 19.15 -18.92
N SER A 421 -7.70 19.68 -19.10
CA SER A 421 -7.99 20.75 -20.05
C SER A 421 -7.38 22.11 -19.68
N PHE A 422 -7.01 22.32 -18.41
CA PHE A 422 -6.40 23.58 -17.94
C PHE A 422 -4.89 23.66 -18.20
N GLY A 423 -4.27 22.56 -18.64
CA GLY A 423 -2.86 22.48 -19.04
C GLY A 423 -1.85 22.57 -17.89
N GLY A 424 -0.60 22.24 -18.20
CA GLY A 424 0.56 22.41 -17.32
C GLY A 424 0.43 21.74 -15.94
N ALA A 425 1.04 22.35 -14.93
CA ALA A 425 1.12 21.83 -13.57
C ALA A 425 -0.21 21.83 -12.77
N VAL A 426 -1.32 22.36 -13.33
CA VAL A 426 -2.61 22.55 -12.61
C VAL A 426 -3.15 21.21 -12.09
N SER A 427 -3.11 20.17 -12.91
CA SER A 427 -3.55 18.81 -12.50
C SER A 427 -2.76 18.29 -11.33
N PHE A 428 -1.43 18.47 -11.32
CA PHE A 428 -0.57 18.07 -10.21
C PHE A 428 -0.87 18.86 -8.93
N VAL A 429 -1.06 20.18 -9.06
CA VAL A 429 -1.45 21.03 -7.91
C VAL A 429 -2.75 20.53 -7.29
N ALA A 430 -3.76 20.20 -8.10
CA ALA A 430 -5.04 19.70 -7.62
C ALA A 430 -4.91 18.37 -6.87
N VAL A 431 -4.05 17.46 -7.35
CA VAL A 431 -3.71 16.21 -6.65
C VAL A 431 -3.07 16.48 -5.29
N PHE A 432 -2.09 17.36 -5.23
CA PHE A 432 -1.41 17.67 -3.96
C PHE A 432 -2.31 18.44 -2.99
N VAL A 433 -3.23 19.27 -3.48
CA VAL A 433 -4.29 19.89 -2.64
C VAL A 433 -5.20 18.81 -2.04
N LEU A 434 -5.62 17.82 -2.82
CA LEU A 434 -6.39 16.69 -2.29
C LEU A 434 -5.60 15.93 -1.21
N ALA A 435 -4.32 15.66 -1.44
CA ALA A 435 -3.46 15.03 -0.44
C ALA A 435 -3.32 15.90 0.83
N ALA A 436 -3.22 17.23 0.70
CA ALA A 436 -3.21 18.16 1.83
C ALA A 436 -4.52 18.12 2.64
N LEU A 437 -5.67 17.95 1.98
CA LEU A 437 -6.97 17.77 2.66
C LEU A 437 -6.99 16.47 3.50
N PHE A 438 -6.45 15.35 2.98
CA PHE A 438 -6.30 14.12 3.76
C PHE A 438 -5.32 14.31 4.93
N ALA A 439 -4.21 15.03 4.72
CA ALA A 439 -3.26 15.35 5.79
C ALA A 439 -3.90 16.23 6.87
N LEU A 440 -4.70 17.23 6.50
CA LEU A 440 -5.44 18.08 7.43
C LEU A 440 -6.45 17.25 8.24
N ALA A 441 -7.18 16.35 7.60
CA ALA A 441 -8.07 15.41 8.28
C ALA A 441 -7.29 14.51 9.26
N ALA A 442 -6.09 14.05 8.90
CA ALA A 442 -5.22 13.28 9.77
C ALA A 442 -4.78 14.12 11.01
N VAL A 443 -4.43 15.39 10.83
CA VAL A 443 -4.13 16.31 11.95
C VAL A 443 -5.32 16.45 12.89
N ILE A 444 -6.54 16.64 12.36
CA ILE A 444 -7.78 16.78 13.15
C ILE A 444 -8.12 15.49 13.91
N VAL A 445 -7.86 14.32 13.31
CA VAL A 445 -8.15 13.01 13.93
C VAL A 445 -7.07 12.61 14.93
N SER A 446 -5.82 13.02 14.75
CA SER A 446 -4.69 12.57 15.57
C SER A 446 -4.85 12.77 17.09
N PRO A 447 -5.51 13.83 17.62
CA PRO A 447 -5.75 13.95 19.06
C PRO A 447 -6.78 12.95 19.62
N ARG A 448 -7.68 12.43 18.74
CA ARG A 448 -8.75 11.50 19.15
C ARG A 448 -8.24 10.08 19.40
N VAL A 449 -6.97 9.78 19.07
CA VAL A 449 -6.36 8.51 19.43
C VAL A 449 -6.21 8.31 20.93
N ARG A 450 -6.26 9.39 21.74
CA ARG A 450 -6.27 9.30 23.19
C ARG A 450 -7.67 8.89 23.68
N GLU A 451 -7.73 7.93 24.60
CA GLU A 451 -8.94 7.66 25.36
C GLU A 451 -9.12 8.78 26.39
N LEU A 452 -10.38 9.17 26.65
CA LEU A 452 -10.69 9.97 27.82
C LEU A 452 -10.40 9.09 29.04
N ARG A 453 -9.49 9.51 29.89
CA ARG A 453 -9.32 8.93 31.23
C ARG A 453 -10.58 9.12 32.05
#